data_3719f59004e0f263345c69ad9095d7cc
#
_entry.id   3719f59004e0f263345c69ad9095d7cc
#
_cell.length_a   1.000
_cell.length_b   1.000
_cell.length_c   1.000
_cell.angle_alpha   90.00
_cell.angle_beta   90.00
_cell.angle_gamma   90.00
#
_symmetry.space_group_name_H-M   'P 1'
#
loop_
_entity.id
_entity.type
_entity.pdbx_description
1 polymer ?
#
loop_
_entity_poly.entity_id
_entity_poly.type
_entity_poly.pdbx_seq_one_letter_code
_entity_poly.pdbx_strand_id
1 'polypeptide(L)'
;IALDWQTAQAIDLAGRDILEAVRTSVNPKVIDCPDPKKKAGTLDAVAGDGIQLKARARVTVRTNIQQLVGGATEETIVARVGQGIVQAIGSTKSYKLVLENPDDISRLVLGQGLESNTAFEIVSIDIADIDVGENIGARLQADQAEADMRVAQANAEQRRAAAKALEQEEVAHIQENRAKVVLAEAQDPKAIADSFRTRR
;
A
#
# COMPACT_ATOMS: atom_id res chain seq x y z
N ILE A 1 30.66 -20.89 -29.74
CA ILE A 1 29.18 -20.98 -29.64
C ILE A 1 28.73 -21.56 -30.99
N ALA A 2 28.23 -22.79 -31.01
CA ALA A 2 27.65 -23.39 -32.22
C ALA A 2 26.23 -22.84 -32.35
N LEU A 3 26.06 -21.83 -33.19
CA LEU A 3 24.73 -21.32 -33.57
C LEU A 3 24.26 -22.17 -34.75
N ASP A 4 23.20 -22.94 -34.57
CA ASP A 4 22.58 -23.65 -35.65
C ASP A 4 21.83 -22.70 -36.57
N TRP A 5 21.87 -22.97 -37.89
CA TRP A 5 21.21 -22.15 -38.89
C TRP A 5 19.72 -21.95 -38.64
N GLN A 6 19.04 -22.99 -38.17
CA GLN A 6 17.60 -22.92 -37.84
C GLN A 6 17.34 -22.00 -36.69
N THR A 7 18.18 -21.98 -35.64
CA THR A 7 18.08 -21.10 -34.50
C THR A 7 18.35 -19.65 -34.90
N ALA A 8 19.35 -19.40 -35.77
CA ALA A 8 19.63 -18.07 -36.27
C ALA A 8 18.45 -17.48 -37.06
N GLN A 9 17.83 -18.30 -37.91
CA GLN A 9 16.66 -17.92 -38.67
C GLN A 9 15.43 -17.64 -37.82
N ALA A 10 15.24 -18.41 -36.75
CA ALA A 10 14.16 -18.19 -35.78
C ALA A 10 14.35 -16.89 -34.97
N ILE A 11 15.59 -16.55 -34.62
CA ILE A 11 15.94 -15.30 -33.92
C ILE A 11 15.65 -14.07 -34.80
N ASP A 12 16.05 -14.16 -36.09
CA ASP A 12 15.82 -13.08 -37.07
C ASP A 12 14.30 -12.86 -37.31
N LEU A 13 13.56 -13.96 -37.50
CA LEU A 13 12.09 -13.95 -37.63
C LEU A 13 11.39 -13.37 -36.38
N ALA A 14 11.97 -13.55 -35.19
CA ALA A 14 11.48 -12.95 -33.95
C ALA A 14 11.81 -11.46 -33.82
N GLY A 15 12.48 -10.86 -34.84
CA GLY A 15 12.86 -9.45 -34.86
C GLY A 15 13.95 -9.08 -33.83
N ARG A 16 14.78 -10.05 -33.43
CA ARG A 16 15.90 -9.83 -32.50
C ARG A 16 17.22 -9.79 -33.25
N ASP A 17 18.09 -8.86 -32.89
CA ASP A 17 19.42 -8.72 -33.46
C ASP A 17 20.35 -9.84 -32.98
N ILE A 18 20.71 -10.73 -33.92
CA ILE A 18 21.61 -11.88 -33.68
C ILE A 18 23.00 -11.37 -33.29
N LEU A 19 23.49 -10.31 -33.91
CA LEU A 19 24.81 -9.77 -33.65
C LEU A 19 24.90 -9.21 -32.21
N GLU A 20 23.87 -8.46 -31.78
CA GLU A 20 23.78 -7.95 -30.41
C GLU A 20 23.67 -9.11 -29.41
N ALA A 21 22.87 -10.12 -29.70
CA ALA A 21 22.72 -11.30 -28.85
C ALA A 21 24.04 -12.06 -28.66
N VAL A 22 24.79 -12.29 -29.72
CA VAL A 22 26.11 -12.94 -29.64
C VAL A 22 27.10 -12.05 -28.89
N ARG A 23 27.10 -10.74 -29.14
CA ARG A 23 27.96 -9.81 -28.44
C ARG A 23 27.68 -9.77 -26.94
N THR A 24 26.40 -9.74 -26.55
CA THR A 24 25.99 -9.71 -25.12
C THR A 24 26.17 -11.09 -24.44
N SER A 25 26.17 -12.18 -25.21
CA SER A 25 26.52 -13.50 -24.68
C SER A 25 28.00 -13.63 -24.28
N VAL A 26 28.90 -12.94 -25.01
CA VAL A 26 30.34 -12.94 -24.73
C VAL A 26 30.71 -11.84 -23.75
N ASN A 27 30.15 -10.65 -23.94
CA ASN A 27 30.38 -9.48 -23.08
C ASN A 27 29.08 -9.15 -22.35
N PRO A 28 29.00 -9.44 -21.05
CA PRO A 28 27.81 -9.11 -20.24
C PRO A 28 27.48 -7.62 -20.32
N LYS A 29 26.17 -7.33 -20.35
CA LYS A 29 25.62 -5.98 -20.38
C LYS A 29 25.15 -5.57 -19.00
N VAL A 30 25.44 -4.34 -18.60
CA VAL A 30 24.92 -3.77 -17.35
C VAL A 30 23.64 -3.00 -17.64
N ILE A 31 22.59 -3.27 -16.88
CA ILE A 31 21.29 -2.65 -16.96
C ILE A 31 20.99 -1.98 -15.62
N ASP A 32 20.57 -0.71 -15.64
CA ASP A 32 20.14 -0.01 -14.44
C ASP A 32 18.72 -0.41 -14.04
N CYS A 33 18.49 -0.63 -12.77
CA CYS A 33 17.18 -0.92 -12.19
C CYS A 33 16.85 0.09 -11.08
N PRO A 34 15.83 0.93 -11.25
CA PRO A 34 14.92 1.03 -12.40
C PRO A 34 15.56 1.71 -13.62
N ASP A 35 14.93 1.53 -14.79
CA ASP A 35 15.38 2.20 -16.02
C ASP A 35 15.33 3.73 -15.85
N PRO A 36 16.44 4.45 -16.04
CA PRO A 36 16.52 5.91 -15.86
C PRO A 36 15.61 6.69 -16.82
N LYS A 37 15.14 6.06 -17.91
CA LYS A 37 14.19 6.64 -18.85
C LYS A 37 12.74 6.63 -18.34
N LYS A 38 12.42 5.80 -17.35
CA LYS A 38 11.11 5.78 -16.70
C LYS A 38 11.09 6.78 -15.55
N LYS A 39 9.94 7.44 -15.32
CA LYS A 39 9.74 8.54 -14.34
C LYS A 39 10.22 8.27 -12.91
N ALA A 40 10.30 7.03 -12.47
CA ALA A 40 10.81 6.66 -11.16
C ALA A 40 12.32 6.35 -11.29
N GLY A 41 13.17 7.27 -10.90
CA GLY A 41 14.63 7.07 -10.89
C GLY A 41 15.13 6.19 -9.74
N THR A 42 14.25 5.73 -8.84
CA THR A 42 14.57 4.90 -7.67
C THR A 42 13.47 3.84 -7.46
N LEU A 43 13.86 2.73 -6.83
CA LEU A 43 12.94 1.71 -6.32
C LEU A 43 12.56 2.10 -4.90
N ASP A 44 11.29 2.41 -4.69
CA ASP A 44 10.80 2.77 -3.37
C ASP A 44 10.28 1.52 -2.66
N ALA A 45 10.85 1.20 -1.51
CA ALA A 45 10.47 0.08 -0.66
C ALA A 45 10.35 0.52 0.79
N VAL A 46 9.51 -0.15 1.57
CA VAL A 46 9.33 0.14 2.99
C VAL A 46 9.86 -1.04 3.79
N ALA A 47 10.80 -0.79 4.68
CA ALA A 47 11.34 -1.80 5.60
C ALA A 47 10.34 -2.14 6.71
N GLY A 48 10.55 -3.23 7.45
CA GLY A 48 9.65 -3.70 8.50
C GLY A 48 9.43 -2.72 9.66
N ASP A 49 10.33 -1.76 9.85
CA ASP A 49 10.22 -0.66 10.82
C ASP A 49 9.42 0.56 10.30
N GLY A 50 8.85 0.47 9.09
CA GLY A 50 8.02 1.53 8.49
C GLY A 50 8.81 2.66 7.85
N ILE A 51 10.13 2.53 7.68
CA ILE A 51 10.98 3.52 7.03
C ILE A 51 11.06 3.21 5.54
N GLN A 52 10.81 4.22 4.71
CA GLN A 52 10.96 4.13 3.27
C GLN A 52 12.45 4.16 2.90
N LEU A 53 12.84 3.23 2.05
CA LEU A 53 14.15 3.18 1.43
C LEU A 53 14.00 3.38 -0.08
N LYS A 54 14.89 4.16 -0.66
CA LYS A 54 14.98 4.39 -2.10
C LYS A 54 16.28 3.74 -2.59
N ALA A 55 16.13 2.65 -3.34
CA ALA A 55 17.28 1.89 -3.83
C ALA A 55 17.48 2.06 -5.33
N ARG A 56 18.73 1.97 -5.77
CA ARG A 56 19.13 1.80 -7.16
C ARG A 56 20.02 0.59 -7.26
N ALA A 57 19.75 -0.25 -8.24
CA ALA A 57 20.56 -1.44 -8.49
C ALA A 57 21.05 -1.46 -9.94
N ARG A 58 22.17 -2.12 -10.14
CA ARG A 58 22.73 -2.47 -11.46
C ARG A 58 22.71 -3.97 -11.60
N VAL A 59 22.14 -4.41 -12.71
CA VAL A 59 22.01 -5.84 -13.01
C VAL A 59 22.93 -6.14 -14.19
N THR A 60 23.90 -7.02 -13.95
CA THR A 60 24.75 -7.53 -15.03
C THR A 60 24.09 -8.77 -15.60
N VAL A 61 23.74 -8.72 -16.88
CA VAL A 61 23.07 -9.82 -17.58
C VAL A 61 23.90 -10.31 -18.76
N ARG A 62 23.74 -11.59 -19.06
CA ARG A 62 24.29 -12.25 -20.23
C ARG A 62 23.17 -12.85 -21.06
N THR A 63 23.20 -12.72 -22.37
CA THR A 63 22.21 -13.32 -23.24
C THR A 63 22.39 -14.84 -23.33
N ASN A 64 21.34 -15.58 -23.08
CA ASN A 64 21.27 -17.01 -23.37
C ASN A 64 20.66 -17.22 -24.74
N ILE A 65 21.52 -17.56 -25.70
CA ILE A 65 21.14 -17.69 -27.12
C ILE A 65 20.09 -18.79 -27.31
N GLN A 66 20.13 -19.85 -26.52
CA GLN A 66 19.19 -20.98 -26.63
C GLN A 66 17.76 -20.60 -26.22
N GLN A 67 17.61 -19.62 -25.32
CA GLN A 67 16.35 -19.14 -24.81
C GLN A 67 15.92 -17.79 -25.46
N LEU A 68 16.65 -17.35 -26.49
CA LEU A 68 16.38 -16.07 -27.13
C LEU A 68 15.03 -16.07 -27.87
N VAL A 69 14.65 -17.21 -28.42
CA VAL A 69 13.34 -17.40 -29.10
C VAL A 69 12.31 -17.75 -28.01
N GLY A 70 11.31 -16.88 -27.83
CA GLY A 70 10.23 -17.06 -26.84
C GLY A 70 10.59 -16.62 -25.41
N GLY A 71 11.85 -16.26 -25.12
CA GLY A 71 12.22 -15.70 -23.82
C GLY A 71 11.78 -14.25 -23.62
N ALA A 72 11.51 -13.89 -22.38
CA ALA A 72 11.11 -12.54 -22.01
C ALA A 72 12.23 -11.51 -22.28
N THR A 73 11.83 -10.25 -22.44
CA THR A 73 12.72 -9.13 -22.76
C THR A 73 13.50 -8.61 -21.55
N GLU A 74 14.49 -7.77 -21.81
CA GLU A 74 15.27 -7.02 -20.81
C GLU A 74 14.38 -6.29 -19.78
N GLU A 75 13.28 -5.68 -20.26
CA GLU A 75 12.32 -4.98 -19.38
C GLU A 75 11.68 -5.90 -18.33
N THR A 76 11.45 -7.16 -18.70
CA THR A 76 10.89 -8.16 -17.77
C THR A 76 11.87 -8.50 -16.66
N ILE A 77 13.17 -8.58 -16.97
CA ILE A 77 14.22 -8.79 -15.96
C ILE A 77 14.29 -7.61 -15.01
N VAL A 78 14.34 -6.39 -15.55
CA VAL A 78 14.35 -5.17 -14.72
C VAL A 78 13.15 -5.13 -13.79
N ALA A 79 11.95 -5.48 -14.29
CA ALA A 79 10.73 -5.51 -13.46
C ALA A 79 10.80 -6.59 -12.36
N ARG A 80 11.27 -7.81 -12.70
CA ARG A 80 11.38 -8.92 -11.72
C ARG A 80 12.44 -8.64 -10.67
N VAL A 81 13.60 -8.13 -11.06
CA VAL A 81 14.67 -7.75 -10.13
C VAL A 81 14.20 -6.61 -9.23
N GLY A 82 13.53 -5.58 -9.80
CA GLY A 82 12.96 -4.50 -9.01
C GLY A 82 11.96 -5.02 -7.97
N GLN A 83 11.07 -5.93 -8.36
CA GLN A 83 10.14 -6.57 -7.44
C GLN A 83 10.86 -7.40 -6.37
N GLY A 84 11.89 -8.17 -6.76
CA GLY A 84 12.70 -8.96 -5.83
C GLY A 84 13.39 -8.09 -4.77
N ILE A 85 13.96 -6.96 -5.19
CA ILE A 85 14.61 -5.99 -4.29
C ILE A 85 13.59 -5.39 -3.32
N VAL A 86 12.44 -4.93 -3.80
CA VAL A 86 11.37 -4.38 -2.95
C VAL A 86 10.89 -5.42 -1.94
N GLN A 87 10.73 -6.67 -2.36
CA GLN A 87 10.33 -7.77 -1.47
C GLN A 87 11.42 -8.09 -0.44
N ALA A 88 12.68 -8.11 -0.84
CA ALA A 88 13.81 -8.35 0.06
C ALA A 88 13.92 -7.27 1.13
N ILE A 89 13.83 -5.99 0.74
CA ILE A 89 13.82 -4.85 1.68
C ILE A 89 12.60 -4.95 2.62
N GLY A 90 11.41 -5.22 2.09
CA GLY A 90 10.18 -5.34 2.89
C GLY A 90 10.19 -6.49 3.89
N SER A 91 10.95 -7.56 3.61
CA SER A 91 11.12 -8.69 4.54
C SER A 91 12.13 -8.42 5.65
N THR A 92 12.96 -7.37 5.51
CA THR A 92 13.99 -7.02 6.48
C THR A 92 13.37 -6.25 7.65
N LYS A 93 13.69 -6.65 8.87
CA LYS A 93 13.10 -6.08 10.10
C LYS A 93 13.43 -4.60 10.33
N SER A 94 14.61 -4.16 9.90
CA SER A 94 15.07 -2.79 10.12
C SER A 94 15.86 -2.26 8.91
N TYR A 95 15.63 -1.01 8.58
CA TYR A 95 16.38 -0.30 7.54
C TYR A 95 17.90 -0.28 7.77
N LYS A 96 18.34 -0.32 9.05
CA LYS A 96 19.77 -0.33 9.41
C LYS A 96 20.47 -1.57 8.87
N LEU A 97 19.82 -2.73 8.94
CA LEU A 97 20.39 -3.99 8.42
C LEU A 97 20.58 -3.94 6.90
N VAL A 98 19.66 -3.26 6.21
CA VAL A 98 19.75 -3.04 4.76
C VAL A 98 20.95 -2.15 4.40
N LEU A 99 21.20 -1.10 5.19
CA LEU A 99 22.32 -0.18 4.99
C LEU A 99 23.66 -0.79 5.37
N GLU A 100 23.70 -1.65 6.40
CA GLU A 100 24.93 -2.31 6.85
C GLU A 100 25.39 -3.38 5.85
N ASN A 101 24.46 -4.14 5.27
CA ASN A 101 24.77 -5.26 4.39
C ASN A 101 23.86 -5.28 3.14
N PRO A 102 24.05 -4.38 2.17
CA PRO A 102 23.28 -4.39 0.94
C PRO A 102 23.49 -5.65 0.09
N ASP A 103 24.64 -6.30 0.22
CA ASP A 103 24.95 -7.55 -0.49
C ASP A 103 24.04 -8.72 -0.11
N ASP A 104 23.50 -8.74 1.10
CA ASP A 104 22.55 -9.78 1.52
C ASP A 104 21.26 -9.71 0.70
N ILE A 105 20.81 -8.50 0.33
CA ILE A 105 19.68 -8.30 -0.55
C ILE A 105 19.99 -8.83 -1.95
N SER A 106 21.16 -8.51 -2.48
CA SER A 106 21.59 -9.00 -3.79
C SER A 106 21.62 -10.53 -3.85
N ARG A 107 22.14 -11.20 -2.82
CA ARG A 107 22.14 -12.66 -2.70
C ARG A 107 20.75 -13.24 -2.60
N LEU A 108 19.87 -12.63 -1.83
CA LEU A 108 18.49 -13.06 -1.64
C LEU A 108 17.71 -13.00 -2.96
N VAL A 109 17.90 -11.92 -3.71
CA VAL A 109 17.26 -11.70 -5.01
C VAL A 109 17.78 -12.69 -6.06
N LEU A 110 19.09 -12.91 -6.12
CA LEU A 110 19.72 -13.92 -6.99
C LEU A 110 19.20 -15.35 -6.69
N GLY A 111 19.01 -15.66 -5.40
CA GLY A 111 18.48 -16.96 -4.96
C GLY A 111 17.04 -17.25 -5.37
N GLN A 112 16.27 -16.23 -5.79
CA GLN A 112 14.88 -16.38 -6.25
C GLN A 112 14.74 -16.93 -7.67
N GLY A 113 15.83 -17.09 -8.44
CA GLY A 113 15.79 -17.64 -9.79
C GLY A 113 14.94 -16.81 -10.76
N LEU A 114 15.08 -15.49 -10.72
CA LEU A 114 14.27 -14.52 -11.49
C LEU A 114 14.47 -14.62 -13.00
N GLU A 115 15.50 -15.32 -13.44
CA GLU A 115 15.87 -15.56 -14.84
C GLU A 115 15.02 -16.62 -15.55
N SER A 116 14.15 -17.33 -14.81
CA SER A 116 13.32 -18.38 -15.40
C SER A 116 12.47 -17.86 -16.56
N ASN A 117 12.56 -18.55 -17.71
CA ASN A 117 11.86 -18.18 -18.95
C ASN A 117 12.24 -16.80 -19.52
N THR A 118 13.47 -16.35 -19.30
CA THR A 118 13.98 -15.12 -19.90
C THR A 118 15.07 -15.45 -20.93
N ALA A 119 15.27 -14.51 -21.86
CA ALA A 119 16.36 -14.62 -22.85
C ALA A 119 17.73 -14.25 -22.23
N PHE A 120 17.77 -13.92 -20.96
CA PHE A 120 18.95 -13.44 -20.26
C PHE A 120 19.20 -14.22 -18.99
N GLU A 121 20.47 -14.40 -18.67
CA GLU A 121 20.97 -14.94 -17.42
C GLU A 121 21.54 -13.81 -16.56
N ILE A 122 21.17 -13.75 -15.29
CA ILE A 122 21.65 -12.75 -14.36
C ILE A 122 23.01 -13.19 -13.83
N VAL A 123 24.04 -12.42 -14.08
CA VAL A 123 25.40 -12.68 -13.61
C VAL A 123 25.61 -12.09 -12.21
N SER A 124 25.24 -10.84 -12.02
CA SER A 124 25.30 -10.17 -10.71
C SER A 124 24.19 -9.13 -10.57
N ILE A 125 23.82 -8.85 -9.32
CA ILE A 125 22.95 -7.74 -8.93
C ILE A 125 23.75 -6.94 -7.91
N ASP A 126 24.06 -5.70 -8.25
CA ASP A 126 24.84 -4.82 -7.39
C ASP A 126 23.95 -3.64 -6.98
N ILE A 127 23.80 -3.43 -5.67
CA ILE A 127 23.05 -2.28 -5.18
C ILE A 127 23.98 -1.07 -5.22
N ALA A 128 23.66 -0.11 -6.07
CA ALA A 128 24.52 1.05 -6.34
C ALA A 128 24.32 2.16 -5.33
N ASP A 129 23.09 2.34 -4.83
CA ASP A 129 22.74 3.44 -3.93
C ASP A 129 21.50 3.09 -3.11
N ILE A 130 21.49 3.48 -1.83
CA ILE A 130 20.34 3.34 -0.94
C ILE A 130 20.19 4.64 -0.15
N ASP A 131 19.12 5.36 -0.44
CA ASP A 131 18.72 6.56 0.29
C ASP A 131 17.62 6.25 1.30
N VAL A 132 17.68 6.89 2.46
CA VAL A 132 16.60 6.82 3.47
C VAL A 132 15.57 7.89 3.16
N GLY A 133 14.33 7.45 2.95
CA GLY A 133 13.18 8.32 2.72
C GLY A 133 12.45 8.69 3.99
N GLU A 134 11.12 8.84 3.87
CA GLU A 134 10.24 9.22 4.97
C GLU A 134 9.93 8.05 5.91
N ASN A 135 9.64 8.37 7.17
CA ASN A 135 9.10 7.42 8.11
C ASN A 135 7.58 7.28 7.91
N ILE A 136 7.19 6.39 7.00
CA ILE A 136 5.78 6.13 6.67
C ILE A 136 5.05 5.50 7.87
N GLY A 137 5.72 4.69 8.66
CA GLY A 137 5.15 4.07 9.86
C GLY A 137 4.70 5.11 10.88
N ALA A 138 5.53 6.11 11.18
CA ALA A 138 5.18 7.18 12.10
C ALA A 138 4.04 8.05 11.55
N ARG A 139 4.03 8.32 10.24
CA ARG A 139 2.95 9.07 9.58
C ARG A 139 1.61 8.35 9.66
N LEU A 140 1.60 7.05 9.37
CA LEU A 140 0.39 6.24 9.48
C LEU A 140 -0.14 6.18 10.93
N GLN A 141 0.74 6.10 11.93
CA GLN A 141 0.33 6.16 13.32
C GLN A 141 -0.27 7.52 13.70
N ALA A 142 0.30 8.62 13.19
CA ALA A 142 -0.26 9.96 13.41
C ALA A 142 -1.62 10.12 12.74
N ASP A 143 -1.77 9.67 11.50
CA ASP A 143 -3.03 9.69 10.75
C ASP A 143 -4.10 8.83 11.45
N GLN A 144 -3.70 7.67 11.99
CA GLN A 144 -4.60 6.80 12.76
C GLN A 144 -5.06 7.47 14.05
N ALA A 145 -4.13 8.06 14.81
CA ALA A 145 -4.46 8.78 16.04
C ALA A 145 -5.40 9.98 15.79
N GLU A 146 -5.21 10.68 14.67
CA GLU A 146 -6.12 11.77 14.27
C GLU A 146 -7.50 11.24 13.91
N ALA A 147 -7.58 10.13 13.18
CA ALA A 147 -8.84 9.48 12.85
C ALA A 147 -9.58 9.00 14.12
N ASP A 148 -8.87 8.39 15.06
CA ASP A 148 -9.43 7.93 16.35
C ASP A 148 -9.94 9.12 17.17
N MET A 149 -9.23 10.24 17.18
CA MET A 149 -9.67 11.49 17.83
C MET A 149 -10.95 12.03 17.20
N ARG A 150 -11.07 12.04 15.87
CA ARG A 150 -12.29 12.47 15.17
C ARG A 150 -13.48 11.57 15.51
N VAL A 151 -13.27 10.24 15.55
CA VAL A 151 -14.32 9.28 15.96
C VAL A 151 -14.74 9.51 17.42
N ALA A 152 -13.79 9.71 18.32
CA ALA A 152 -14.09 10.00 19.73
C ALA A 152 -14.87 11.33 19.90
N GLN A 153 -14.51 12.37 19.15
CA GLN A 153 -15.23 13.64 19.14
C GLN A 153 -16.67 13.47 18.63
N ALA A 154 -16.86 12.79 17.50
CA ALA A 154 -18.18 12.52 16.94
C ALA A 154 -19.06 11.74 17.93
N ASN A 155 -18.51 10.72 18.58
CA ASN A 155 -19.22 9.96 19.61
C ASN A 155 -19.58 10.81 20.84
N ALA A 156 -18.69 11.73 21.24
CA ALA A 156 -18.97 12.65 22.34
C ALA A 156 -20.08 13.66 21.98
N GLU A 157 -20.07 14.18 20.76
CA GLU A 157 -21.13 15.08 20.26
C GLU A 157 -22.47 14.35 20.14
N GLN A 158 -22.47 13.12 19.66
CA GLN A 158 -23.67 12.28 19.59
C GLN A 158 -24.27 12.04 20.98
N ARG A 159 -23.42 11.72 21.99
CA ARG A 159 -23.88 11.58 23.38
C ARG A 159 -24.43 12.86 23.96
N ARG A 160 -23.80 14.01 23.68
CA ARG A 160 -24.27 15.33 24.10
C ARG A 160 -25.61 15.67 23.44
N ALA A 161 -25.77 15.39 22.14
CA ALA A 161 -27.02 15.61 21.41
C ALA A 161 -28.13 14.72 21.95
N ALA A 162 -27.85 13.43 22.22
CA ALA A 162 -28.81 12.52 22.82
C ALA A 162 -29.23 12.94 24.24
N ALA A 163 -28.29 13.37 25.08
CA ALA A 163 -28.60 13.88 26.42
C ALA A 163 -29.48 15.15 26.36
N LYS A 164 -29.18 16.06 25.42
CA LYS A 164 -29.98 17.28 25.23
C LYS A 164 -31.38 16.99 24.69
N ALA A 165 -31.51 16.00 23.83
CA ALA A 165 -32.81 15.54 23.34
C ALA A 165 -33.66 14.95 24.50
N LEU A 166 -33.05 14.11 25.33
CA LEU A 166 -33.70 13.55 26.51
C LEU A 166 -34.14 14.64 27.49
N GLU A 167 -33.30 15.64 27.75
CA GLU A 167 -33.64 16.78 28.60
C GLU A 167 -34.85 17.54 28.03
N GLN A 168 -34.92 17.74 26.72
CA GLN A 168 -36.06 18.41 26.07
C GLN A 168 -37.34 17.57 26.16
N GLU A 169 -37.25 16.24 26.01
CA GLU A 169 -38.37 15.32 26.20
C GLU A 169 -38.91 15.38 27.64
N GLU A 170 -38.04 15.37 28.64
CA GLU A 170 -38.45 15.47 30.04
C GLU A 170 -39.09 16.82 30.33
N VAL A 171 -38.60 17.92 29.81
CA VAL A 171 -39.22 19.24 29.92
C VAL A 171 -40.59 19.26 29.27
N ALA A 172 -40.73 18.65 28.09
CA ALA A 172 -42.07 18.55 27.42
C ALA A 172 -43.03 17.70 28.25
N HIS A 173 -42.61 16.59 28.84
CA HIS A 173 -43.40 15.75 29.74
C HIS A 173 -43.85 16.51 30.99
N ILE A 174 -42.99 17.31 31.58
CA ILE A 174 -43.35 18.18 32.74
C ILE A 174 -44.44 19.16 32.33
N GLN A 175 -44.32 19.82 31.15
CA GLN A 175 -45.35 20.76 30.68
C GLN A 175 -46.68 20.06 30.37
N GLU A 176 -46.63 18.87 29.76
CA GLU A 176 -47.83 18.06 29.51
C GLU A 176 -48.55 17.66 30.81
N ASN A 177 -47.76 17.21 31.80
CA ASN A 177 -48.33 16.87 33.11
C ASN A 177 -48.89 18.05 33.83
N ARG A 178 -48.24 19.25 33.78
CA ARG A 178 -48.83 20.50 34.32
C ARG A 178 -50.14 20.87 33.62
N ALA A 179 -50.21 20.74 32.30
CA ALA A 179 -51.45 20.97 31.56
C ALA A 179 -52.57 19.99 31.98
N LYS A 180 -52.25 18.72 32.22
CA LYS A 180 -53.24 17.73 32.74
C LYS A 180 -53.72 18.08 34.15
N VAL A 181 -52.83 18.58 35.03
CA VAL A 181 -53.21 19.00 36.37
C VAL A 181 -54.17 20.19 36.30
N VAL A 182 -53.85 21.23 35.51
CA VAL A 182 -54.70 22.41 35.32
C VAL A 182 -56.05 22.02 34.72
N LEU A 183 -56.11 21.06 33.81
CA LEU A 183 -57.37 20.55 33.26
C LEU A 183 -58.19 19.81 34.30
N ALA A 184 -57.53 19.01 35.17
CA ALA A 184 -58.24 18.36 36.28
C ALA A 184 -58.78 19.36 37.31
N GLU A 185 -57.98 20.35 37.72
CA GLU A 185 -58.42 21.44 38.61
C GLU A 185 -59.57 22.27 38.03
N ALA A 186 -59.61 22.48 36.70
CA ALA A 186 -60.71 23.14 36.03
C ALA A 186 -62.00 22.30 35.98
N GLN A 187 -61.96 20.99 36.19
CA GLN A 187 -63.13 20.13 36.25
C GLN A 187 -63.75 20.07 37.65
N ASP A 188 -63.00 20.29 38.71
CA ASP A 188 -63.48 20.29 40.08
C ASP A 188 -64.67 21.25 40.34
N PRO A 189 -64.61 22.51 39.89
CA PRO A 189 -65.76 23.42 40.09
C PRO A 189 -67.00 23.01 39.28
N LYS A 190 -66.83 22.32 38.12
CA LYS A 190 -67.94 21.77 37.37
C LYS A 190 -68.57 20.58 38.09
N ALA A 191 -67.78 19.68 38.67
CA ALA A 191 -68.26 18.56 39.44
C ALA A 191 -69.02 19.02 40.68
N ILE A 192 -68.52 20.07 41.35
CA ILE A 192 -69.20 20.71 42.50
C ILE A 192 -70.55 21.33 42.05
N ALA A 193 -70.59 22.09 40.97
CA ALA A 193 -71.80 22.69 40.42
C ALA A 193 -72.84 21.66 40.02
N ASP A 194 -72.43 20.55 39.39
CA ASP A 194 -73.32 19.46 39.02
C ASP A 194 -73.82 18.68 40.25
N SER A 195 -73.09 18.52 41.32
CA SER A 195 -73.52 17.93 42.56
C SER A 195 -74.62 18.80 43.24
N PHE A 196 -74.56 20.13 43.17
CA PHE A 196 -75.60 21.01 43.65
C PHE A 196 -76.86 20.98 42.77
N ARG A 197 -76.70 20.74 41.48
CA ARG A 197 -77.81 20.65 40.52
C ARG A 197 -78.60 19.38 40.61
N THR A 198 -77.92 18.26 40.95
CA THR A 198 -78.64 16.96 41.11
C THR A 198 -79.25 16.75 42.49
N ARG A 199 -79.10 17.67 43.42
CA ARG A 199 -79.62 17.62 44.80
C ARG A 199 -80.91 18.43 44.98
N ARG A 200 -81.71 18.56 43.89
CA ARG A 200 -83.11 19.07 43.93
C ARG A 200 -84.09 17.98 43.71
#